data_ca40d1c01fa67365cf52f016e00078d3
#
_entry.id   ca40d1c01fa67365cf52f016e00078d3
#
_cell.length_a   1.000
_cell.length_b   1.000
_cell.length_c   1.000
_cell.angle_alpha   90.00
_cell.angle_beta   90.00
_cell.angle_gamma   90.00
#
_symmetry.space_group_name_H-M   'P 1'
#
loop_
_entity.id
_entity.type
_entity.pdbx_description
1 polymer ?
#
loop_
_entity_poly.entity_id
_entity_poly.type
_entity_poly.pdbx_seq_one_letter_code
_entity_poly.pdbx_strand_id
1 'polypeptide(L)'
;MAGFIAKQPNGLYCRFSSIVDTVTHWNMTEENYVNVIMERGYNKEYAEKEAREVIEGYLKPFSEVLKRFRPINNTVEEFTEWVKSIGYKENDLDKWIAEWNEWLIY
;
A
#
# COMPACT_ATOMS: atom_id res chain seq x y z
N MET A 1 3.70 2.27 14.71
CA MET A 1 3.73 2.98 13.41
C MET A 1 2.34 3.02 12.79
N ALA A 2 1.97 4.14 12.24
CA ALA A 2 0.64 4.34 11.66
C ALA A 2 0.60 3.87 10.19
N GLY A 3 1.03 2.67 9.92
CA GLY A 3 1.04 2.13 8.57
C GLY A 3 1.66 0.76 8.46
N PHE A 4 1.71 0.26 7.24
CA PHE A 4 2.30 -1.05 6.96
C PHE A 4 2.82 -1.11 5.51
N ILE A 5 3.60 -2.13 5.24
CA ILE A 5 4.12 -2.41 3.90
C ILE A 5 3.40 -3.64 3.37
N ALA A 6 2.97 -3.58 2.12
CA ALA A 6 2.33 -4.69 1.43
C ALA A 6 3.03 -4.96 0.09
N LYS A 7 3.00 -6.22 -0.34
CA LYS A 7 3.53 -6.61 -1.65
C LYS A 7 2.41 -6.49 -2.68
N GLN A 8 2.67 -5.75 -3.74
CA GLN A 8 1.73 -5.55 -4.84
C GLN A 8 1.68 -6.78 -5.74
N PRO A 9 0.59 -6.95 -6.52
CA PRO A 9 0.51 -8.06 -7.48
C PRO A 9 1.67 -8.13 -8.48
N ASN A 10 2.27 -6.97 -8.82
CA ASN A 10 3.41 -6.91 -9.74
C ASN A 10 4.76 -7.24 -9.08
N GLY A 11 4.77 -7.61 -7.80
CA GLY A 11 5.99 -7.97 -7.08
C GLY A 11 6.73 -6.82 -6.43
N LEU A 12 6.32 -5.58 -6.65
CA LEU A 12 6.87 -4.42 -5.98
C LEU A 12 6.16 -4.18 -4.64
N TYR A 13 6.57 -3.18 -3.89
CA TYR A 13 6.04 -2.89 -2.56
C TYR A 13 5.31 -1.56 -2.51
N CYS A 14 4.35 -1.43 -1.62
CA CYS A 14 3.67 -0.18 -1.33
C CYS A 14 3.62 0.07 0.16
N ARG A 15 3.46 1.34 0.54
CA ARG A 15 3.30 1.74 1.93
C ARG A 15 1.92 2.37 2.13
N PHE A 16 1.13 1.77 3.01
CA PHE A 16 -0.16 2.31 3.43
C PHE A 16 0.03 3.10 4.73
N SER A 17 -0.64 4.25 4.84
CA SER A 17 -0.63 5.05 6.06
C SER A 17 -2.05 5.22 6.60
N SER A 18 -2.26 4.84 7.85
CA SER A 18 -3.55 5.02 8.53
C SER A 18 -3.81 6.47 8.92
N ILE A 19 -2.81 7.33 8.82
CA ILE A 19 -2.97 8.77 9.07
C ILE A 19 -3.73 9.43 7.92
N VAL A 20 -3.44 9.05 6.68
CA VAL A 20 -4.08 9.60 5.48
C VAL A 20 -5.05 8.61 4.82
N ASP A 21 -5.19 7.42 5.38
CA ASP A 21 -6.11 6.35 4.93
C ASP A 21 -5.93 5.96 3.45
N THR A 22 -4.70 6.02 2.96
CA THR A 22 -4.35 5.67 1.58
C THR A 22 -2.89 5.24 1.49
N VAL A 23 -2.52 4.76 0.30
CA VAL A 23 -1.13 4.41 -0.01
C VAL A 23 -0.32 5.69 -0.27
N THR A 24 0.80 5.84 0.43
CA THR A 24 1.68 7.00 0.27
C THR A 24 2.81 6.75 -0.72
N HIS A 25 3.21 5.50 -0.89
CA HIS A 25 4.29 5.10 -1.80
C HIS A 25 3.87 3.87 -2.57
N TRP A 26 3.95 3.93 -3.89
CA TRP A 26 3.61 2.85 -4.82
C TRP A 26 4.86 2.38 -5.56
N ASN A 27 4.86 1.12 -5.99
CA ASN A 27 5.89 0.57 -6.89
C ASN A 27 7.31 0.68 -6.34
N MET A 28 7.48 0.47 -5.04
CA MET A 28 8.82 0.49 -4.44
C MET A 28 9.55 -0.81 -4.66
N THR A 29 10.82 -0.70 -5.07
CA THR A 29 11.77 -1.79 -4.94
C THR A 29 12.24 -1.85 -3.49
N GLU A 30 12.99 -2.91 -3.11
CA GLU A 30 13.61 -2.97 -1.79
C GLU A 30 14.51 -1.74 -1.55
N GLU A 31 15.28 -1.35 -2.56
CA GLU A 31 16.14 -0.16 -2.49
C GLU A 31 15.35 1.12 -2.26
N ASN A 32 14.22 1.29 -2.95
CA ASN A 32 13.34 2.44 -2.74
C ASN A 32 12.81 2.48 -1.30
N TYR A 33 12.46 1.33 -0.76
CA TYR A 33 11.98 1.25 0.62
C TYR A 33 13.08 1.60 1.61
N VAL A 34 14.31 1.15 1.39
CA VAL A 34 15.47 1.56 2.19
C VAL A 34 15.59 3.08 2.20
N ASN A 35 15.48 3.71 1.03
CA ASN A 35 15.55 5.17 0.92
C ASN A 35 14.44 5.88 1.69
N VAL A 36 13.23 5.33 1.68
CA VAL A 36 12.11 5.87 2.47
C VAL A 36 12.42 5.86 3.96
N ILE A 37 13.02 4.78 4.45
CA ILE A 37 13.42 4.67 5.86
C ILE A 37 14.51 5.70 6.18
N MET A 38 15.50 5.85 5.29
CA MET A 38 16.57 6.83 5.46
C MET A 38 16.06 8.27 5.52
N GLU A 39 15.03 8.59 4.75
CA GLU A 39 14.38 9.91 4.77
C GLU A 39 13.83 10.29 6.15
N ARG A 40 13.56 9.30 6.99
CA ARG A 40 13.09 9.51 8.36
C ARG A 40 14.21 9.79 9.35
N GLY A 41 15.45 9.86 8.89
CA GLY A 41 16.61 10.17 9.72
C GLY A 41 17.45 8.97 10.16
N TYR A 42 17.19 7.78 9.65
CA TYR A 42 17.97 6.58 9.97
C TYR A 42 19.13 6.44 9.00
N ASN A 43 20.23 5.83 9.47
CA ASN A 43 21.38 5.57 8.61
C ASN A 43 21.10 4.38 7.67
N LYS A 44 21.95 4.23 6.64
CA LYS A 44 21.79 3.21 5.62
C LYS A 44 21.81 1.79 6.17
N GLU A 45 22.72 1.49 7.09
CA GLU A 45 22.86 0.18 7.70
C GLU A 45 21.59 -0.23 8.44
N TYR A 46 21.04 0.66 9.24
CA TYR A 46 19.77 0.44 9.94
C TYR A 46 18.61 0.28 8.95
N ALA A 47 18.56 1.15 7.94
CA ALA A 47 17.48 1.13 6.94
C ALA A 47 17.46 -0.17 6.15
N GLU A 48 18.62 -0.68 5.74
CA GLU A 48 18.72 -1.95 5.03
C GLU A 48 18.25 -3.13 5.90
N LYS A 49 18.65 -3.14 7.17
CA LYS A 49 18.25 -4.17 8.12
C LYS A 49 16.74 -4.14 8.36
N GLU A 50 16.18 -2.98 8.60
CA GLU A 50 14.75 -2.77 8.84
C GLU A 50 13.93 -3.20 7.63
N ALA A 51 14.33 -2.78 6.43
CA ALA A 51 13.65 -3.15 5.18
C ALA A 51 13.63 -4.66 4.98
N ARG A 52 14.76 -5.31 5.23
CA ARG A 52 14.87 -6.77 5.09
C ARG A 52 13.96 -7.51 6.08
N GLU A 53 13.96 -7.07 7.33
CA GLU A 53 13.09 -7.66 8.37
C GLU A 53 11.62 -7.54 8.02
N VAL A 54 11.19 -6.39 7.52
CA VAL A 54 9.79 -6.18 7.11
C VAL A 54 9.44 -7.05 5.91
N ILE A 55 10.29 -7.09 4.89
CA ILE A 55 10.03 -7.87 3.67
C ILE A 55 9.98 -9.36 3.97
N GLU A 56 10.84 -9.86 4.86
CA GLU A 56 10.90 -11.28 5.19
C GLU A 56 9.83 -11.75 6.17
N GLY A 57 9.34 -10.89 7.06
CA GLY A 57 8.46 -11.34 8.14
C GLY A 57 7.25 -10.49 8.48
N TYR A 58 7.13 -9.28 7.95
CA TYR A 58 6.11 -8.33 8.40
C TYR A 58 5.27 -7.72 7.28
N LEU A 59 5.31 -8.28 6.08
CA LEU A 59 4.46 -7.81 4.99
C LEU A 59 3.00 -8.15 5.27
N LYS A 60 2.12 -7.20 5.02
CA LYS A 60 0.68 -7.43 5.02
C LYS A 60 0.23 -7.85 3.62
N PRO A 61 -0.82 -8.68 3.49
CA PRO A 61 -1.37 -8.98 2.18
C PRO A 61 -1.98 -7.72 1.55
N PHE A 62 -1.93 -7.62 0.23
CA PHE A 62 -2.45 -6.45 -0.49
C PHE A 62 -3.95 -6.22 -0.22
N SER A 63 -4.70 -7.27 0.10
CA SER A 63 -6.10 -7.17 0.50
C SER A 63 -6.33 -6.24 1.71
N GLU A 64 -5.33 -6.11 2.59
CA GLU A 64 -5.41 -5.19 3.73
C GLU A 64 -5.41 -3.73 3.27
N VAL A 65 -4.70 -3.41 2.18
CA VAL A 65 -4.71 -2.08 1.57
C VAL A 65 -6.13 -1.73 1.12
N LEU A 66 -6.79 -2.67 0.43
CA LEU A 66 -8.15 -2.49 -0.07
C LEU A 66 -9.15 -2.32 1.07
N LYS A 67 -9.01 -3.08 2.14
CA LYS A 67 -9.90 -3.00 3.30
C LYS A 67 -9.77 -1.69 4.06
N ARG A 68 -8.57 -1.16 4.15
CA ARG A 68 -8.27 0.01 5.00
C ARG A 68 -8.33 1.34 4.27
N PHE A 69 -8.37 1.33 2.95
CA PHE A 69 -8.50 2.54 2.17
C PHE A 69 -9.80 3.29 2.52
N ARG A 70 -9.69 4.62 2.64
CA ARG A 70 -10.84 5.52 2.82
C ARG A 70 -10.71 6.70 1.86
N PRO A 71 -11.78 7.12 1.19
CA PRO A 71 -11.71 8.17 0.17
C PRO A 71 -11.69 9.57 0.76
N ILE A 72 -10.72 9.83 1.61
CA ILE A 72 -10.54 11.12 2.28
C ILE A 72 -9.52 11.99 1.55
N ASN A 73 -8.34 11.43 1.27
CA ASN A 73 -7.25 12.13 0.59
C ASN A 73 -7.12 11.76 -0.89
N ASN A 74 -7.72 10.65 -1.30
CA ASN A 74 -7.80 10.21 -2.69
C ASN A 74 -9.22 9.74 -2.99
N THR A 75 -9.68 9.94 -4.22
CA THR A 75 -10.97 9.44 -4.64
C THR A 75 -10.92 7.94 -4.89
N VAL A 76 -12.07 7.29 -4.90
CA VAL A 76 -12.18 5.86 -5.23
C VAL A 76 -11.67 5.63 -6.67
N GLU A 77 -11.97 6.55 -7.59
CA GLU A 77 -11.55 6.47 -8.98
C GLU A 77 -10.03 6.52 -9.12
N GLU A 78 -9.37 7.46 -8.44
CA GLU A 78 -7.91 7.57 -8.45
C GLU A 78 -7.25 6.30 -7.90
N PHE A 79 -7.75 5.81 -6.77
CA PHE A 79 -7.24 4.60 -6.13
C PHE A 79 -7.44 3.38 -7.04
N THR A 80 -8.60 3.26 -7.67
CA THR A 80 -8.93 2.19 -8.62
C THR A 80 -7.96 2.17 -9.80
N GLU A 81 -7.63 3.34 -10.36
CA GLU A 81 -6.66 3.45 -11.46
C GLU A 81 -5.29 2.93 -11.05
N TRP A 82 -4.83 3.28 -9.86
CA TRP A 82 -3.55 2.79 -9.35
C TRP A 82 -3.54 1.27 -9.15
N VAL A 83 -4.62 0.73 -8.58
CA VAL A 83 -4.74 -0.71 -8.32
C VAL A 83 -4.74 -1.49 -9.62
N LYS A 84 -5.40 -1.00 -10.66
CA LYS A 84 -5.36 -1.60 -12.01
C LYS A 84 -3.95 -1.56 -12.58
N SER A 85 -3.25 -0.45 -12.43
CA SER A 85 -1.91 -0.26 -13.00
C SER A 85 -0.88 -1.22 -12.43
N ILE A 86 -1.08 -1.71 -11.21
CA ILE A 86 -0.15 -2.65 -10.56
C ILE A 86 -0.51 -4.11 -10.79
N GLY A 87 -1.47 -4.41 -11.66
CA GLY A 87 -1.81 -5.77 -12.08
C GLY A 87 -2.89 -6.48 -11.28
N TYR A 88 -3.68 -5.74 -10.51
CA TYR A 88 -4.79 -6.34 -9.77
C TYR A 88 -5.89 -6.79 -10.74
N LYS A 89 -6.48 -7.95 -10.48
CA LYS A 89 -7.49 -8.53 -11.36
C LYS A 89 -8.77 -7.68 -11.38
N GLU A 90 -9.24 -7.39 -12.58
CA GLU A 90 -10.41 -6.54 -12.80
C GLU A 90 -11.69 -7.06 -12.11
N ASN A 91 -11.93 -8.37 -12.16
CA ASN A 91 -13.11 -8.97 -11.52
C ASN A 91 -13.12 -8.78 -10.00
N ASP A 92 -11.96 -8.95 -9.36
CA ASP A 92 -11.83 -8.75 -7.91
C ASP A 92 -11.99 -7.29 -7.55
N LEU A 93 -11.51 -6.40 -8.42
CA LEU A 93 -11.64 -4.97 -8.24
C LEU A 93 -13.09 -4.50 -8.37
N ASP A 94 -13.83 -5.02 -9.34
CA ASP A 94 -15.25 -4.70 -9.52
C ASP A 94 -16.07 -5.10 -8.30
N LYS A 95 -15.76 -6.25 -7.72
CA LYS A 95 -16.40 -6.72 -6.49
C LYS A 95 -16.11 -5.78 -5.33
N TRP A 96 -14.88 -5.33 -5.20
CA TRP A 96 -14.48 -4.38 -4.15
C TRP A 96 -15.20 -3.03 -4.33
N ILE A 97 -15.30 -2.53 -5.56
CA ILE A 97 -16.01 -1.28 -5.85
C ILE A 97 -17.48 -1.39 -5.47
N ALA A 98 -18.11 -2.52 -5.79
CA ALA A 98 -19.51 -2.78 -5.44
C ALA A 98 -19.72 -2.76 -3.92
N GLU A 99 -18.83 -3.39 -3.17
CA GLU A 99 -18.85 -3.37 -1.70
C GLU A 99 -18.70 -1.95 -1.15
N TRP A 100 -17.82 -1.15 -1.75
CA TRP A 100 -17.63 0.25 -1.39
C TRP A 100 -18.87 1.08 -1.61
N ASN A 101 -19.50 0.94 -2.79
CA ASN A 101 -20.73 1.67 -3.11
C ASN A 101 -21.85 1.33 -2.13
N GLU A 102 -21.99 0.07 -1.76
CA GLU A 102 -22.95 -0.39 -0.77
C GLU A 102 -22.69 0.24 0.60
N TRP A 103 -21.42 0.30 1.00
CA TRP A 103 -21.02 0.90 2.27
C TRP A 103 -21.26 2.41 2.32
N LEU A 104 -21.04 3.11 1.21
CA LEU A 104 -21.24 4.57 1.12
C LEU A 104 -22.71 5.00 1.14
N ILE A 105 -23.65 4.10 0.83
CA ILE A 105 -25.07 4.36 0.88
C ILE A 105 -25.57 4.41 2.34
N TYR A 106 -24.90 3.75 3.23
CA TYR A 106 -25.24 3.71 4.63
C TYR A 106 -24.37 4.68 5.45
#